data_96fc58fd9ecc80a4ab31c18adc4bd184
#
_entry.id   96fc58fd9ecc80a4ab31c18adc4bd184
#
_cell.length_a   1.000
_cell.length_b   1.000
_cell.length_c   1.000
_cell.angle_alpha   90.00
_cell.angle_beta   90.00
_cell.angle_gamma   90.00
#
_symmetry.space_group_name_H-M   'P 1'
#
loop_
_entity.id
_entity.type
_entity.pdbx_description
1 polymer ?
#
loop_
_entity_poly.entity_id
_entity_poly.type
_entity_poly.pdbx_seq_one_letter_code
_entity_poly.pdbx_strand_id
1 'polypeptide(L)'
;MKVSKTQVDELVRALGVLRGDMTHDAMQQLILAVVFLRQVSDVSEDAAQGRPTWEHLVSQVGGPDFTQHVVQRALRAWSGDYGQLCLDLNAETVLGQLPFGGRRTEQALRDLVVVLNQVGRARMMADLFEECLARFSEDRAGGEYYTPRDVVRTMVGLMEPAPGDDVYDPACGSGGFLIEAARYVEKHYERPADRARVPLRLFGRDVNTRTRQIAAMNLILHGLEDDVYRDLDSDSSLRHGSEPVEKHDIVLANPPFSMRWQDHMDGRFVSWRYGPPPKSNADFAWVQHVLGSLKPGGRAAALLANGAAFRGGAERRIRAGLVHDDVLAAVIQLPPGLFPHTRIPACLWVFSKSKQAHSKHRVLFIDAENVGAQVSRGRRTLTDENLARIVDTFRGWSEGGEAHESGWCRTVTLDEIEAVDFDLLPARHVAPVVAEPDPGDDERRVRELTEELYGHFVEAARLERELRDVLGAL
;
A
#
# COMPACT_ATOMS: atom_id res chain seq x y z
N MET A 1 23.52 -4.91 -3.95
CA MET A 1 23.65 -3.50 -4.39
C MET A 1 22.25 -2.97 -4.53
N LYS A 2 21.87 -1.89 -3.86
CA LYS A 2 20.50 -1.34 -3.98
C LYS A 2 20.40 -0.54 -5.26
N VAL A 3 19.24 -0.61 -5.93
CA VAL A 3 18.90 0.25 -7.06
C VAL A 3 18.94 1.71 -6.62
N SER A 4 19.60 2.57 -7.39
CA SER A 4 19.72 3.98 -7.05
C SER A 4 18.54 4.76 -7.64
N LYS A 5 18.10 5.81 -6.93
CA LYS A 5 17.09 6.76 -7.47
C LYS A 5 17.49 7.31 -8.85
N THR A 6 18.79 7.47 -9.08
CA THR A 6 19.34 7.92 -10.35
C THR A 6 18.98 7.01 -11.51
N GLN A 7 19.01 5.68 -11.31
CA GLN A 7 18.63 4.70 -12.34
C GLN A 7 17.15 4.78 -12.71
N VAL A 8 16.28 4.95 -11.70
CA VAL A 8 14.83 5.16 -11.94
C VAL A 8 14.58 6.47 -12.68
N ASP A 9 15.25 7.55 -12.28
CA ASP A 9 15.12 8.86 -12.94
C ASP A 9 15.63 8.80 -14.39
N GLU A 10 16.65 7.99 -14.70
CA GLU A 10 17.11 7.75 -16.08
C GLU A 10 16.06 7.02 -16.91
N LEU A 11 15.41 5.98 -16.37
CA LEU A 11 14.31 5.28 -17.04
C LEU A 11 13.12 6.22 -17.32
N VAL A 12 12.71 7.00 -16.32
CA VAL A 12 11.63 7.98 -16.48
C VAL A 12 12.02 9.07 -17.50
N ARG A 13 13.28 9.46 -17.52
CA ARG A 13 13.80 10.46 -18.47
C ARG A 13 13.83 9.92 -19.90
N ALA A 14 14.21 8.65 -20.10
CA ALA A 14 14.18 8.00 -21.42
C ALA A 14 12.78 8.06 -22.06
N LEU A 15 11.72 7.95 -21.24
CA LEU A 15 10.33 8.12 -21.70
C LEU A 15 9.85 9.58 -21.71
N GLY A 16 10.61 10.50 -21.17
CA GLY A 16 10.24 11.93 -21.13
C GLY A 16 9.98 12.55 -22.49
N VAL A 17 10.57 11.98 -23.54
CA VAL A 17 10.36 12.36 -24.94
C VAL A 17 8.92 12.10 -25.40
N LEU A 18 8.19 11.21 -24.73
CA LEU A 18 6.79 10.83 -25.02
C LEU A 18 5.76 11.65 -24.21
N ARG A 19 6.21 12.61 -23.40
CA ARG A 19 5.31 13.53 -22.68
C ARG A 19 4.51 14.34 -23.70
N GLY A 20 3.19 14.23 -23.63
CA GLY A 20 2.25 14.84 -24.56
C GLY A 20 1.71 13.88 -25.62
N ASP A 21 2.45 12.83 -25.97
CA ASP A 21 1.99 11.78 -26.90
C ASP A 21 1.38 10.58 -26.17
N MET A 22 1.71 10.40 -24.87
CA MET A 22 1.22 9.32 -24.01
C MET A 22 0.73 9.84 -22.67
N THR A 23 -0.28 9.15 -22.14
CA THR A 23 -0.71 9.38 -20.75
C THR A 23 0.38 8.90 -19.78
N HIS A 24 0.42 9.48 -18.58
CA HIS A 24 1.33 9.06 -17.52
C HIS A 24 1.18 7.55 -17.22
N ASP A 25 -0.02 7.05 -17.29
CA ASP A 25 -0.39 5.66 -17.10
C ASP A 25 0.21 4.74 -18.15
N ALA A 26 0.15 5.12 -19.41
CA ALA A 26 0.74 4.34 -20.49
C ALA A 26 2.27 4.31 -20.40
N MET A 27 2.91 5.42 -19.98
CA MET A 27 4.36 5.44 -19.70
C MET A 27 4.75 4.50 -18.56
N GLN A 28 3.97 4.51 -17.47
CA GLN A 28 4.18 3.58 -16.35
C GLN A 28 4.11 2.12 -16.81
N GLN A 29 3.04 1.75 -17.53
CA GLN A 29 2.88 0.37 -18.05
C GLN A 29 4.04 -0.04 -18.93
N LEU A 30 4.50 0.85 -19.78
CA LEU A 30 5.60 0.55 -20.69
C LEU A 30 6.90 0.25 -19.93
N ILE A 31 7.28 1.11 -18.97
CA ILE A 31 8.47 0.86 -18.14
C ILE A 31 8.33 -0.48 -17.43
N LEU A 32 7.20 -0.71 -16.75
CA LEU A 32 6.99 -1.92 -15.98
C LEU A 32 7.03 -3.18 -16.87
N ALA A 33 6.43 -3.12 -18.07
CA ALA A 33 6.45 -4.21 -19.01
C ALA A 33 7.87 -4.52 -19.54
N VAL A 34 8.71 -3.51 -19.79
CA VAL A 34 10.07 -3.72 -20.28
C VAL A 34 11.02 -4.18 -19.15
N VAL A 35 10.82 -3.67 -17.92
CA VAL A 35 11.54 -4.20 -16.73
C VAL A 35 11.18 -5.66 -16.47
N PHE A 36 9.90 -6.01 -16.57
CA PHE A 36 9.44 -7.39 -16.47
C PHE A 36 10.07 -8.26 -17.57
N LEU A 37 10.01 -7.82 -18.82
CA LEU A 37 10.60 -8.54 -19.95
C LEU A 37 12.11 -8.78 -19.76
N ARG A 38 12.84 -7.82 -19.23
CA ARG A 38 14.26 -7.96 -18.88
C ARG A 38 14.51 -9.11 -17.92
N GLN A 39 13.70 -9.20 -16.86
CA GLN A 39 13.83 -10.25 -15.86
C GLN A 39 13.53 -11.63 -16.45
N VAL A 40 12.36 -11.79 -17.07
CA VAL A 40 11.92 -13.11 -17.54
C VAL A 40 12.80 -13.66 -18.66
N SER A 41 13.36 -12.79 -19.50
CA SER A 41 14.27 -13.19 -20.57
C SER A 41 15.70 -13.49 -20.10
N ASP A 42 16.08 -13.15 -18.85
CA ASP A 42 17.39 -13.46 -18.26
C ASP A 42 17.40 -14.77 -17.45
N VAL A 43 16.24 -15.13 -16.86
CA VAL A 43 16.15 -16.22 -15.87
C VAL A 43 15.87 -17.56 -16.54
N SER A 44 15.28 -17.58 -17.74
CA SER A 44 14.88 -18.83 -18.35
C SER A 44 16.01 -19.49 -19.15
N GLU A 45 16.26 -20.77 -18.86
CA GLU A 45 17.09 -21.65 -19.67
C GLU A 45 16.44 -21.98 -21.06
N ASP A 46 15.27 -21.38 -21.31
CA ASP A 46 14.40 -21.64 -22.45
C ASP A 46 14.79 -20.95 -23.77
N ALA A 47 16.01 -20.42 -23.89
CA ALA A 47 16.58 -20.09 -25.21
C ALA A 47 16.45 -21.24 -26.21
N ALA A 48 16.31 -22.47 -25.70
CA ALA A 48 16.06 -23.70 -26.50
C ALA A 48 14.66 -23.74 -27.15
N GLN A 49 13.70 -22.93 -26.70
CA GLN A 49 12.32 -22.92 -27.24
C GLN A 49 12.07 -21.82 -28.29
N GLY A 50 13.13 -21.12 -28.74
CA GLY A 50 13.03 -20.12 -29.80
C GLY A 50 12.44 -18.77 -29.36
N ARG A 51 12.39 -18.50 -28.03
CA ARG A 51 11.93 -17.21 -27.48
C ARG A 51 13.01 -16.15 -27.56
N PRO A 52 12.63 -14.89 -27.77
CA PRO A 52 13.59 -13.79 -27.77
C PRO A 52 14.23 -13.60 -26.39
N THR A 53 15.55 -13.74 -26.32
CA THR A 53 16.33 -13.42 -25.11
C THR A 53 16.59 -11.92 -25.01
N TRP A 54 16.96 -11.44 -23.83
CA TRP A 54 17.35 -10.05 -23.64
C TRP A 54 18.55 -9.66 -24.53
N GLU A 55 19.52 -10.54 -24.67
CA GLU A 55 20.69 -10.32 -25.54
C GLU A 55 20.26 -10.15 -26.99
N HIS A 56 19.28 -10.95 -27.46
CA HIS A 56 18.70 -10.78 -28.78
C HIS A 56 18.02 -9.42 -28.94
N LEU A 57 17.22 -8.99 -27.95
CA LEU A 57 16.60 -7.67 -27.94
C LEU A 57 17.65 -6.54 -28.04
N VAL A 58 18.70 -6.59 -27.23
CA VAL A 58 19.78 -5.61 -27.23
C VAL A 58 20.50 -5.57 -28.57
N SER A 59 20.74 -6.72 -29.20
CA SER A 59 21.40 -6.80 -30.53
C SER A 59 20.58 -6.14 -31.65
N GLN A 60 19.27 -6.05 -31.49
CA GLN A 60 18.35 -5.47 -32.49
C GLN A 60 18.05 -3.99 -32.26
N VAL A 61 18.59 -3.35 -31.19
CA VAL A 61 18.32 -1.93 -30.86
C VAL A 61 18.61 -0.97 -32.00
N GLY A 62 19.62 -1.25 -32.83
CA GLY A 62 19.97 -0.47 -34.02
C GLY A 62 19.15 -0.77 -35.29
N GLY A 63 18.33 -1.82 -35.28
CA GLY A 63 17.60 -2.30 -36.45
C GLY A 63 16.35 -1.45 -36.78
N PRO A 64 15.84 -1.53 -38.01
CA PRO A 64 14.55 -0.96 -38.39
C PRO A 64 13.42 -1.70 -37.64
N ASP A 65 12.31 -1.00 -37.39
CA ASP A 65 11.10 -1.56 -36.79
C ASP A 65 11.31 -2.30 -35.45
N PHE A 66 12.32 -1.85 -34.64
CA PHE A 66 12.67 -2.43 -33.37
C PHE A 66 11.47 -2.57 -32.43
N THR A 67 10.63 -1.55 -32.37
CA THR A 67 9.47 -1.53 -31.47
C THR A 67 8.40 -2.52 -31.91
N GLN A 68 8.00 -2.49 -33.18
CA GLN A 68 6.89 -3.31 -33.67
C GLN A 68 7.23 -4.79 -33.76
N HIS A 69 8.41 -5.12 -34.18
CA HIS A 69 8.75 -6.51 -34.48
C HIS A 69 9.55 -7.20 -33.37
N VAL A 70 10.33 -6.47 -32.59
CA VAL A 70 11.21 -7.05 -31.59
C VAL A 70 10.56 -7.01 -30.20
N VAL A 71 10.23 -5.82 -29.69
CA VAL A 71 9.69 -5.67 -28.33
C VAL A 71 8.28 -6.27 -28.21
N GLN A 72 7.42 -6.06 -29.20
CA GLN A 72 6.06 -6.64 -29.19
C GLN A 72 6.09 -8.15 -29.24
N ARG A 73 6.92 -8.73 -30.13
CA ARG A 73 7.06 -10.18 -30.25
C ARG A 73 7.58 -10.78 -28.95
N ALA A 74 8.57 -10.14 -28.33
CA ALA A 74 9.12 -10.60 -27.06
C ALA A 74 8.08 -10.57 -25.95
N LEU A 75 7.35 -9.48 -25.78
CA LEU A 75 6.27 -9.38 -24.78
C LEU A 75 5.18 -10.43 -24.99
N ARG A 76 4.77 -10.68 -26.26
CA ARG A 76 3.79 -11.73 -26.59
C ARG A 76 4.32 -13.12 -26.30
N ALA A 77 5.58 -13.39 -26.61
CA ALA A 77 6.19 -14.70 -26.39
C ALA A 77 6.28 -15.04 -24.90
N TRP A 78 6.58 -14.07 -24.06
CA TRP A 78 6.74 -14.28 -22.63
C TRP A 78 5.42 -14.21 -21.84
N SER A 79 4.41 -13.45 -22.29
CA SER A 79 3.12 -13.37 -21.61
C SER A 79 2.32 -14.68 -21.63
N GLY A 80 2.59 -15.58 -22.58
CA GLY A 80 1.92 -16.88 -22.69
C GLY A 80 2.34 -17.93 -21.67
N ASP A 81 3.47 -17.74 -20.98
CA ASP A 81 4.09 -18.78 -20.14
C ASP A 81 3.71 -18.76 -18.68
N TYR A 82 3.35 -17.60 -18.19
CA TYR A 82 3.03 -17.41 -16.77
C TYR A 82 1.57 -17.75 -16.45
N GLY A 83 0.94 -18.60 -17.30
CA GLY A 83 -0.36 -19.21 -17.06
C GLY A 83 -1.45 -18.19 -16.76
N GLN A 84 -2.30 -18.53 -15.81
CA GLN A 84 -3.44 -17.71 -15.45
C GLN A 84 -3.07 -16.41 -14.74
N LEU A 85 -1.95 -16.33 -14.03
CA LEU A 85 -1.47 -15.08 -13.41
C LEU A 85 -1.26 -13.95 -14.41
N CYS A 86 -0.96 -14.29 -15.66
CA CYS A 86 -0.70 -13.34 -16.73
C CYS A 86 -1.78 -13.30 -17.81
N LEU A 87 -2.93 -13.97 -17.62
CA LEU A 87 -4.05 -13.92 -18.59
C LEU A 87 -4.47 -12.49 -18.94
N ASP A 88 -4.29 -11.57 -18.02
CA ASP A 88 -4.54 -10.15 -18.23
C ASP A 88 -3.32 -9.37 -18.76
N LEU A 89 -2.14 -9.95 -18.81
CA LEU A 89 -0.97 -9.39 -19.50
C LEU A 89 -1.12 -9.53 -21.01
N ASN A 90 -2.28 -9.08 -21.51
CA ASN A 90 -2.46 -8.99 -22.94
C ASN A 90 -1.50 -7.94 -23.48
N ALA A 91 -0.42 -8.41 -24.14
CA ALA A 91 0.53 -7.57 -24.84
C ALA A 91 -0.19 -6.56 -25.75
N GLU A 92 -1.38 -6.90 -26.26
CA GLU A 92 -2.21 -6.03 -27.07
C GLU A 92 -2.81 -4.87 -26.26
N THR A 93 -3.14 -5.06 -24.99
CA THR A 93 -3.66 -3.98 -24.14
C THR A 93 -2.55 -3.03 -23.72
N VAL A 94 -1.37 -3.53 -23.36
CA VAL A 94 -0.20 -2.70 -23.03
C VAL A 94 0.33 -2.01 -24.29
N LEU A 95 0.38 -2.71 -25.40
CA LEU A 95 0.95 -2.24 -26.65
C LEU A 95 -0.07 -1.47 -27.50
N GLY A 96 -1.37 -1.76 -27.41
CA GLY A 96 -2.42 -1.09 -28.17
C GLY A 96 -2.63 0.38 -27.76
N GLN A 97 -2.13 0.78 -26.60
CA GLN A 97 -2.13 2.17 -26.14
C GLN A 97 -0.87 2.96 -26.56
N LEU A 98 0.14 2.28 -27.13
CA LEU A 98 1.33 2.94 -27.64
C LEU A 98 1.05 3.55 -29.01
N PRO A 99 1.44 4.80 -29.27
CA PRO A 99 1.41 5.37 -30.61
C PRO A 99 2.46 4.71 -31.48
N PHE A 100 2.15 3.50 -31.99
CA PHE A 100 3.07 2.75 -32.83
C PHE A 100 3.35 3.44 -34.16
N GLY A 101 4.63 3.51 -34.53
CA GLY A 101 5.09 4.04 -35.82
C GLY A 101 5.67 5.46 -35.76
N GLY A 102 5.74 6.07 -34.58
CA GLY A 102 6.40 7.37 -34.43
C GLY A 102 7.90 7.24 -34.12
N ARG A 103 8.76 8.04 -34.78
CA ARG A 103 10.21 8.08 -34.49
C ARG A 103 10.53 8.32 -33.01
N ARG A 104 9.68 9.05 -32.29
CA ARG A 104 9.85 9.35 -30.86
C ARG A 104 9.64 8.11 -29.99
N THR A 105 8.59 7.31 -30.26
CA THR A 105 8.31 6.07 -29.53
C THR A 105 9.42 5.05 -29.75
N GLU A 106 9.87 4.93 -30.97
CA GLU A 106 10.99 4.08 -31.36
C GLU A 106 12.26 4.45 -30.58
N GLN A 107 12.60 5.74 -30.54
CA GLN A 107 13.79 6.21 -29.83
C GLN A 107 13.66 6.00 -28.33
N ALA A 108 12.51 6.31 -27.73
CA ALA A 108 12.29 6.15 -26.29
C ALA A 108 12.42 4.68 -25.85
N LEU A 109 11.93 3.73 -26.66
CA LEU A 109 12.08 2.30 -26.34
C LEU A 109 13.53 1.81 -26.50
N ARG A 110 14.26 2.33 -27.50
CA ARG A 110 15.70 2.05 -27.64
C ARG A 110 16.47 2.54 -26.42
N ASP A 111 16.24 3.77 -26.01
CA ASP A 111 16.88 4.38 -24.85
C ASP A 111 16.55 3.60 -23.56
N LEU A 112 15.28 3.17 -23.40
CA LEU A 112 14.84 2.36 -22.27
C LEU A 112 15.58 1.01 -22.20
N VAL A 113 15.69 0.31 -23.32
CA VAL A 113 16.43 -0.98 -23.39
C VAL A 113 17.92 -0.78 -23.12
N VAL A 114 18.52 0.30 -23.64
CA VAL A 114 19.93 0.64 -23.38
C VAL A 114 20.17 0.92 -21.91
N VAL A 115 19.32 1.71 -21.25
CA VAL A 115 19.43 2.01 -19.81
C VAL A 115 19.25 0.74 -19.00
N LEU A 116 18.24 -0.09 -19.29
CA LEU A 116 18.01 -1.35 -18.59
C LEU A 116 19.16 -2.34 -18.77
N ASN A 117 19.82 -2.34 -19.91
CA ASN A 117 20.97 -3.22 -20.14
C ASN A 117 22.18 -2.86 -19.25
N GLN A 118 22.26 -1.61 -18.77
CA GLN A 118 23.30 -1.16 -17.83
C GLN A 118 22.97 -1.49 -16.38
N VAL A 119 21.69 -1.78 -16.08
CA VAL A 119 21.27 -2.24 -14.75
C VAL A 119 21.59 -3.73 -14.62
N GLY A 120 22.25 -4.12 -13.54
CA GLY A 120 22.70 -5.50 -13.31
C GLY A 120 21.60 -6.57 -13.38
N ARG A 121 21.94 -7.82 -13.00
CA ARG A 121 21.11 -9.02 -13.23
C ARG A 121 19.83 -9.09 -12.36
N ALA A 122 19.01 -10.06 -12.67
CA ALA A 122 17.69 -10.48 -12.20
C ALA A 122 17.21 -9.93 -10.83
N ARG A 123 17.98 -10.09 -9.75
CA ARG A 123 17.58 -9.65 -8.40
C ARG A 123 17.39 -8.13 -8.27
N MET A 124 17.99 -7.37 -9.17
CA MET A 124 17.85 -5.91 -9.20
C MET A 124 16.58 -5.48 -9.95
N MET A 125 15.99 -6.33 -10.79
CA MET A 125 14.79 -5.96 -11.56
C MET A 125 13.56 -5.88 -10.68
N ALA A 126 13.41 -6.75 -9.69
CA ALA A 126 12.32 -6.68 -8.72
C ALA A 126 12.38 -5.38 -7.89
N ASP A 127 13.58 -5.05 -7.37
CA ASP A 127 13.77 -3.79 -6.64
C ASP A 127 13.55 -2.57 -7.55
N LEU A 128 14.00 -2.64 -8.81
CA LEU A 128 13.78 -1.56 -9.79
C LEU A 128 12.30 -1.38 -10.12
N PHE A 129 11.56 -2.47 -10.24
CA PHE A 129 10.12 -2.44 -10.48
C PHE A 129 9.37 -1.75 -9.33
N GLU A 130 9.68 -2.11 -8.09
CA GLU A 130 9.11 -1.48 -6.90
C GLU A 130 9.45 0.02 -6.81
N GLU A 131 10.70 0.40 -7.11
CA GLU A 131 11.10 1.82 -7.12
C GLU A 131 10.39 2.60 -8.24
N CYS A 132 10.20 2.00 -9.41
CA CYS A 132 9.39 2.59 -10.47
C CYS A 132 7.94 2.80 -10.03
N LEU A 133 7.32 1.80 -9.38
CA LEU A 133 5.98 1.92 -8.83
C LEU A 133 5.89 3.08 -7.82
N ALA A 134 6.82 3.14 -6.87
CA ALA A 134 6.89 4.21 -5.89
C ALA A 134 7.01 5.58 -6.56
N ARG A 135 7.90 5.72 -7.54
CA ARG A 135 8.14 6.96 -8.28
C ARG A 135 6.91 7.43 -9.07
N PHE A 136 6.23 6.50 -9.75
CA PHE A 136 5.01 6.82 -10.50
C PHE A 136 3.84 7.17 -9.58
N SER A 137 3.78 6.59 -8.39
CA SER A 137 2.76 6.95 -7.41
C SER A 137 2.93 8.38 -6.87
N GLU A 138 4.15 8.91 -6.84
CA GLU A 138 4.44 10.28 -6.40
C GLU A 138 3.90 11.35 -7.36
N ASP A 139 3.80 11.05 -8.64
CA ASP A 139 3.40 12.00 -9.69
C ASP A 139 1.88 12.04 -9.96
N ARG A 140 1.09 11.16 -9.32
CA ARG A 140 -0.37 11.06 -9.53
C ARG A 140 -1.17 11.90 -8.54
N ALA A 141 -1.97 12.82 -9.04
CA ALA A 141 -3.09 13.39 -8.29
C ALA A 141 -4.17 12.30 -8.14
N GLY A 142 -4.22 11.65 -6.97
CA GLY A 142 -5.16 10.57 -6.71
C GLY A 142 -4.54 9.21 -6.45
N GLY A 143 -3.27 9.15 -6.07
CA GLY A 143 -2.41 8.02 -5.66
C GLY A 143 -3.04 6.69 -5.28
N GLU A 144 -4.01 6.26 -6.07
CA GLU A 144 -4.67 4.99 -5.93
C GLU A 144 -3.62 3.91 -6.11
N TYR A 145 -3.56 2.94 -5.22
CA TYR A 145 -2.88 1.65 -5.37
C TYR A 145 -1.44 1.49 -4.85
N TYR A 146 -0.81 2.48 -4.24
CA TYR A 146 0.50 2.28 -3.65
C TYR A 146 0.51 2.55 -2.15
N THR A 147 0.74 1.51 -1.36
CA THR A 147 1.00 1.63 0.08
C THR A 147 2.50 1.84 0.30
N PRO A 148 2.93 2.88 1.03
CA PRO A 148 4.34 3.08 1.35
C PRO A 148 4.96 1.84 1.98
N ARG A 149 6.18 1.50 1.54
CA ARG A 149 6.85 0.26 1.94
C ARG A 149 7.06 0.14 3.46
N ASP A 150 7.31 1.24 4.13
CA ASP A 150 7.44 1.30 5.58
C ASP A 150 6.12 0.95 6.29
N VAL A 151 4.98 1.42 5.78
CA VAL A 151 3.64 1.05 6.28
C VAL A 151 3.36 -0.43 6.02
N VAL A 152 3.66 -0.93 4.81
CA VAL A 152 3.53 -2.36 4.47
C VAL A 152 4.33 -3.23 5.44
N ARG A 153 5.61 -2.89 5.67
CA ARG A 153 6.48 -3.61 6.61
C ARG A 153 5.99 -3.56 8.05
N THR A 154 5.43 -2.43 8.47
CA THR A 154 4.83 -2.30 9.80
C THR A 154 3.63 -3.23 9.94
N MET A 155 2.72 -3.23 8.98
CA MET A 155 1.51 -4.07 9.04
C MET A 155 1.84 -5.55 8.98
N VAL A 156 2.77 -5.97 8.12
CA VAL A 156 3.24 -7.36 8.04
C VAL A 156 3.96 -7.77 9.34
N GLY A 157 4.79 -6.88 9.89
CA GLY A 157 5.47 -7.11 11.18
C GLY A 157 4.50 -7.29 12.35
N LEU A 158 3.35 -6.57 12.36
CA LEU A 158 2.29 -6.76 13.35
C LEU A 158 1.56 -8.11 13.20
N MET A 159 1.51 -8.62 11.96
CA MET A 159 0.80 -9.88 11.65
C MET A 159 1.70 -11.11 11.73
N GLU A 160 3.01 -10.99 11.69
CA GLU A 160 3.97 -12.09 11.85
C GLU A 160 3.58 -13.37 11.09
N PRO A 161 3.50 -13.31 9.74
CA PRO A 161 3.12 -14.48 8.95
C PRO A 161 4.10 -15.65 9.18
N ALA A 162 3.55 -16.87 9.21
CA ALA A 162 4.27 -18.11 9.44
C ALA A 162 4.16 -19.07 8.23
N PRO A 163 5.07 -20.05 8.11
CA PRO A 163 4.99 -21.04 7.05
C PRO A 163 3.64 -21.74 6.97
N GLY A 164 3.03 -21.74 5.79
CA GLY A 164 1.74 -22.37 5.54
C GLY A 164 0.52 -21.50 5.83
N ASP A 165 0.68 -20.28 6.34
CA ASP A 165 -0.44 -19.34 6.52
C ASP A 165 -1.09 -18.98 5.18
N ASP A 166 -2.41 -18.80 5.20
CA ASP A 166 -3.20 -18.19 4.14
C ASP A 166 -3.24 -16.68 4.35
N VAL A 167 -2.51 -15.93 3.52
CA VAL A 167 -2.44 -14.46 3.57
C VAL A 167 -3.29 -13.87 2.46
N TYR A 168 -4.24 -13.01 2.83
CA TYR A 168 -5.19 -12.39 1.90
C TYR A 168 -5.11 -10.87 1.94
N ASP A 169 -5.08 -10.26 0.75
CA ASP A 169 -5.24 -8.82 0.55
C ASP A 169 -6.48 -8.55 -0.32
N PRO A 170 -7.58 -8.02 0.26
CA PRO A 170 -8.83 -7.77 -0.46
C PRO A 170 -8.78 -6.57 -1.41
N ALA A 171 -7.72 -5.77 -1.38
CA ALA A 171 -7.49 -4.60 -2.24
C ALA A 171 -6.01 -4.54 -2.61
N CYS A 172 -5.50 -5.61 -3.24
CA CYS A 172 -4.08 -5.93 -3.28
C CYS A 172 -3.20 -4.92 -4.05
N GLY A 173 -3.79 -4.05 -4.84
CA GLY A 173 -3.04 -3.04 -5.56
C GLY A 173 -1.89 -3.66 -6.38
N SER A 174 -0.67 -3.25 -6.13
CA SER A 174 0.55 -3.80 -6.75
C SER A 174 1.10 -5.09 -6.10
N GLY A 175 0.38 -5.69 -5.17
CA GLY A 175 0.80 -6.91 -4.46
C GLY A 175 1.77 -6.69 -3.29
N GLY A 176 1.93 -5.46 -2.84
CA GLY A 176 2.95 -5.09 -1.84
C GLY A 176 2.86 -5.87 -0.53
N PHE A 177 1.66 -6.09 0.03
CA PHE A 177 1.48 -6.88 1.26
C PHE A 177 1.83 -8.36 1.06
N LEU A 178 1.45 -8.93 -0.08
CA LEU A 178 1.71 -10.33 -0.40
C LEU A 178 3.22 -10.59 -0.54
N ILE A 179 3.93 -9.70 -1.23
CA ILE A 179 5.38 -9.77 -1.40
C ILE A 179 6.09 -9.61 -0.05
N GLU A 180 5.70 -8.63 0.76
CA GLU A 180 6.34 -8.41 2.05
C GLU A 180 6.05 -9.54 3.04
N ALA A 181 4.86 -10.16 3.00
CA ALA A 181 4.56 -11.36 3.79
C ALA A 181 5.50 -12.50 3.44
N ALA A 182 5.74 -12.76 2.16
CA ALA A 182 6.71 -13.77 1.72
C ALA A 182 8.14 -13.41 2.14
N ARG A 183 8.57 -12.15 2.01
CA ARG A 183 9.87 -11.66 2.49
C ARG A 183 10.03 -11.83 4.00
N TYR A 184 8.95 -11.57 4.76
CA TYR A 184 8.96 -11.76 6.21
C TYR A 184 9.24 -13.22 6.57
N VAL A 185 8.52 -14.15 5.94
CA VAL A 185 8.68 -15.59 6.19
C VAL A 185 10.08 -16.05 5.80
N GLU A 186 10.57 -15.67 4.62
CA GLU A 186 11.94 -15.99 4.17
C GLU A 186 13.05 -15.45 5.11
N LYS A 187 12.79 -14.36 5.80
CA LYS A 187 13.75 -13.76 6.74
C LYS A 187 13.75 -14.44 8.10
N HIS A 188 12.60 -14.93 8.56
CA HIS A 188 12.43 -15.38 9.95
C HIS A 188 12.36 -16.90 10.12
N TYR A 189 12.21 -17.65 9.00
CA TYR A 189 12.08 -19.10 9.03
C TYR A 189 13.10 -19.79 8.12
N GLU A 190 13.58 -20.96 8.53
CA GLU A 190 14.47 -21.77 7.71
C GLU A 190 13.71 -22.38 6.52
N ARG A 191 14.34 -22.31 5.35
CA ARG A 191 13.79 -22.89 4.15
C ARG A 191 13.90 -24.42 4.18
N PRO A 192 12.80 -25.18 3.94
CA PRO A 192 12.84 -26.63 3.79
C PRO A 192 13.82 -27.06 2.69
N ALA A 193 14.55 -28.15 2.90
CA ALA A 193 15.58 -28.61 1.98
C ALA A 193 15.04 -29.06 0.61
N ASP A 194 13.79 -29.50 0.57
CA ASP A 194 13.07 -29.98 -0.62
C ASP A 194 12.29 -28.89 -1.36
N ARG A 195 12.38 -27.64 -0.92
CA ARG A 195 11.63 -26.52 -1.49
C ARG A 195 12.54 -25.36 -1.88
N ALA A 196 12.16 -24.68 -2.96
CA ALA A 196 12.84 -23.46 -3.40
C ALA A 196 12.62 -22.30 -2.42
N ARG A 197 11.49 -22.28 -1.71
CA ARG A 197 11.07 -21.22 -0.77
C ARG A 197 10.40 -21.78 0.47
N VAL A 198 10.25 -20.95 1.50
CA VAL A 198 9.39 -21.25 2.64
C VAL A 198 7.93 -21.15 2.17
N PRO A 199 7.11 -22.21 2.36
CA PRO A 199 5.75 -22.24 1.83
C PRO A 199 4.85 -21.19 2.48
N LEU A 200 4.12 -20.45 1.65
CA LEU A 200 3.10 -19.49 2.03
C LEU A 200 1.98 -19.55 0.97
N ARG A 201 0.74 -19.31 1.34
CA ARG A 201 -0.36 -19.24 0.37
C ARG A 201 -0.87 -17.82 0.27
N LEU A 202 -0.77 -17.23 -0.91
CA LEU A 202 -1.08 -15.83 -1.17
C LEU A 202 -2.40 -15.71 -1.93
N PHE A 203 -3.26 -14.80 -1.49
CA PHE A 203 -4.56 -14.50 -2.09
C PHE A 203 -4.68 -12.99 -2.28
N GLY A 204 -5.09 -12.54 -3.47
CA GLY A 204 -5.26 -11.13 -3.76
C GLY A 204 -6.56 -10.87 -4.51
N ARG A 205 -7.15 -9.68 -4.29
CA ARG A 205 -8.27 -9.16 -5.08
C ARG A 205 -8.02 -7.71 -5.47
N ASP A 206 -8.37 -7.36 -6.69
CA ASP A 206 -8.49 -5.97 -7.13
C ASP A 206 -9.47 -5.88 -8.30
N VAL A 207 -10.35 -4.87 -8.28
CA VAL A 207 -11.34 -4.68 -9.35
C VAL A 207 -10.71 -4.18 -10.63
N ASN A 208 -9.54 -3.54 -10.53
CA ASN A 208 -8.88 -2.91 -11.66
C ASN A 208 -7.95 -3.92 -12.34
N THR A 209 -8.31 -4.33 -13.55
CA THR A 209 -7.52 -5.26 -14.38
C THR A 209 -6.06 -4.83 -14.53
N ARG A 210 -5.82 -3.54 -14.71
CA ARG A 210 -4.47 -2.99 -14.86
C ARG A 210 -3.66 -3.14 -13.58
N THR A 211 -4.27 -2.88 -12.44
CA THR A 211 -3.63 -3.03 -11.13
C THR A 211 -3.28 -4.50 -10.88
N ARG A 212 -4.17 -5.43 -11.23
CA ARG A 212 -3.87 -6.88 -11.16
C ARG A 212 -2.70 -7.29 -12.07
N GLN A 213 -2.60 -6.74 -13.29
CA GLN A 213 -1.45 -6.98 -14.17
C GLN A 213 -0.14 -6.54 -13.52
N ILE A 214 -0.13 -5.37 -12.88
CA ILE A 214 1.03 -4.87 -12.14
C ILE A 214 1.35 -5.81 -10.97
N ALA A 215 0.35 -6.24 -10.20
CA ALA A 215 0.54 -7.17 -9.11
C ALA A 215 1.12 -8.53 -9.60
N ALA A 216 0.57 -9.08 -10.69
CA ALA A 216 1.05 -10.32 -11.28
C ALA A 216 2.52 -10.21 -11.71
N MET A 217 2.89 -9.17 -12.45
CA MET A 217 4.29 -8.90 -12.81
C MET A 217 5.19 -8.80 -11.59
N ASN A 218 4.74 -8.08 -10.57
CA ASN A 218 5.51 -7.87 -9.35
C ASN A 218 5.72 -9.18 -8.58
N LEU A 219 4.69 -10.00 -8.45
CA LEU A 219 4.77 -11.32 -7.79
C LEU A 219 5.73 -12.25 -8.54
N ILE A 220 5.66 -12.32 -9.88
CA ILE A 220 6.57 -13.10 -10.71
C ILE A 220 8.02 -12.62 -10.55
N LEU A 221 8.25 -11.30 -10.57
CA LEU A 221 9.60 -10.74 -10.38
C LEU A 221 10.20 -11.12 -9.01
N HIS A 222 9.36 -11.42 -8.04
CA HIS A 222 9.77 -11.92 -6.73
C HIS A 222 9.78 -13.45 -6.62
N GLY A 223 9.49 -14.16 -7.71
CA GLY A 223 9.46 -15.64 -7.77
C GLY A 223 8.36 -16.21 -6.89
N LEU A 224 7.19 -15.59 -6.86
CA LEU A 224 6.04 -15.94 -6.01
C LEU A 224 4.88 -16.52 -6.81
N GLU A 225 5.09 -16.84 -8.08
CA GLU A 225 4.08 -17.39 -8.99
C GLU A 225 3.45 -18.69 -8.49
N ASP A 226 4.25 -19.53 -7.81
CA ASP A 226 3.79 -20.81 -7.24
C ASP A 226 3.10 -20.66 -5.88
N ASP A 227 3.32 -19.55 -5.20
CA ASP A 227 2.73 -19.25 -3.87
C ASP A 227 1.35 -18.59 -3.99
N VAL A 228 1.02 -18.04 -5.18
CA VAL A 228 -0.29 -17.41 -5.42
C VAL A 228 -1.33 -18.48 -5.68
N TYR A 229 -2.30 -18.57 -4.77
CA TYR A 229 -3.35 -19.57 -4.84
C TYR A 229 -4.54 -19.06 -5.64
N ARG A 230 -4.76 -19.62 -6.82
CA ARG A 230 -5.77 -19.19 -7.81
C ARG A 230 -5.57 -17.73 -8.19
N ASP A 231 -5.59 -17.39 -9.40
CA ASP A 231 -5.45 -16.04 -9.96
C ASP A 231 -5.83 -14.88 -9.04
N LEU A 232 -5.20 -13.74 -9.23
CA LEU A 232 -5.68 -12.51 -8.62
C LEU A 232 -7.13 -12.27 -9.05
N ASP A 233 -8.06 -12.36 -8.11
CA ASP A 233 -9.49 -12.32 -8.39
C ASP A 233 -9.92 -10.93 -8.92
N SER A 234 -10.73 -10.93 -9.94
CA SER A 234 -11.21 -9.73 -10.64
C SER A 234 -12.49 -9.13 -10.03
N ASP A 235 -13.16 -9.86 -9.14
CA ASP A 235 -14.37 -9.34 -8.52
C ASP A 235 -14.07 -8.34 -7.42
N SER A 236 -14.95 -7.37 -7.26
CA SER A 236 -14.91 -6.47 -6.11
C SER A 236 -15.13 -7.26 -4.82
N SER A 237 -14.22 -7.11 -3.87
CA SER A 237 -14.32 -7.73 -2.53
C SER A 237 -15.62 -7.36 -1.81
N LEU A 238 -16.21 -6.21 -2.15
CA LEU A 238 -17.47 -5.72 -1.60
C LEU A 238 -18.68 -6.01 -2.49
N ARG A 239 -18.52 -6.75 -3.60
CA ARG A 239 -19.61 -7.05 -4.52
C ARG A 239 -20.46 -8.23 -4.02
N HIS A 240 -21.74 -8.26 -4.42
CA HIS A 240 -22.64 -9.36 -4.16
C HIS A 240 -22.10 -10.70 -4.71
N GLY A 241 -22.08 -11.73 -3.87
CA GLY A 241 -21.53 -13.06 -4.20
C GLY A 241 -20.07 -13.27 -3.83
N SER A 242 -19.34 -12.19 -3.51
CA SER A 242 -18.03 -12.28 -2.84
C SER A 242 -18.20 -12.24 -1.33
N GLU A 243 -19.16 -13.00 -0.79
CA GLU A 243 -19.29 -13.11 0.68
C GLU A 243 -17.95 -13.55 1.26
N PRO A 244 -17.47 -12.83 2.30
CA PRO A 244 -16.27 -13.25 2.99
C PRO A 244 -16.53 -14.63 3.58
N VAL A 245 -15.75 -15.61 3.16
CA VAL A 245 -15.76 -16.95 3.76
C VAL A 245 -14.56 -17.00 4.67
N GLU A 246 -14.76 -17.46 5.90
CA GLU A 246 -13.69 -17.65 6.89
C GLU A 246 -12.60 -18.60 6.37
N LYS A 247 -11.65 -18.09 5.60
CA LYS A 247 -10.66 -18.88 4.85
C LYS A 247 -9.21 -18.55 5.16
N HIS A 248 -8.94 -17.35 5.71
CA HIS A 248 -7.58 -16.85 5.77
C HIS A 248 -7.08 -16.72 7.21
N ASP A 249 -5.81 -17.06 7.42
CA ASP A 249 -5.15 -16.92 8.71
C ASP A 249 -4.81 -15.45 8.97
N ILE A 250 -4.41 -14.74 7.89
CA ILE A 250 -4.03 -13.34 7.94
C ILE A 250 -4.75 -12.56 6.83
N VAL A 251 -5.29 -11.39 7.20
CA VAL A 251 -5.80 -10.41 6.24
C VAL A 251 -5.08 -9.08 6.42
N LEU A 252 -4.52 -8.56 5.34
CA LEU A 252 -3.84 -7.27 5.29
C LEU A 252 -4.58 -6.38 4.29
N ALA A 253 -5.01 -5.20 4.70
CA ALA A 253 -5.83 -4.35 3.83
C ALA A 253 -5.45 -2.87 3.94
N ASN A 254 -5.24 -2.24 2.77
CA ASN A 254 -5.24 -0.80 2.61
C ASN A 254 -6.34 -0.42 1.61
N PRO A 255 -7.61 -0.42 2.04
CA PRO A 255 -8.72 -0.12 1.15
C PRO A 255 -8.74 1.36 0.74
N PRO A 256 -9.42 1.72 -0.37
CA PRO A 256 -9.59 3.11 -0.77
C PRO A 256 -10.26 3.94 0.34
N PHE A 257 -9.61 5.02 0.79
CA PHE A 257 -10.14 5.87 1.87
C PHE A 257 -11.39 6.61 1.45
N SER A 258 -12.38 6.62 2.35
CA SER A 258 -13.61 7.41 2.19
C SER A 258 -14.36 7.19 0.87
N MET A 259 -14.23 6.00 0.30
CA MET A 259 -14.96 5.61 -0.90
C MET A 259 -16.46 5.61 -0.60
N ARG A 260 -17.25 6.17 -1.50
CA ARG A 260 -18.72 6.04 -1.38
C ARG A 260 -19.11 4.59 -1.55
N TRP A 261 -19.90 4.08 -0.62
CA TRP A 261 -20.56 2.81 -0.73
C TRP A 261 -21.70 2.94 -1.75
N GLN A 262 -21.46 2.50 -2.98
CA GLN A 262 -22.53 2.38 -3.96
C GLN A 262 -23.16 1.00 -3.79
N ASP A 263 -24.43 1.01 -3.42
CA ASP A 263 -25.25 -0.17 -3.34
C ASP A 263 -25.54 -0.67 -4.77
N HIS A 264 -24.53 -1.27 -5.43
CA HIS A 264 -24.74 -2.06 -6.64
C HIS A 264 -25.37 -3.41 -6.32
N MET A 265 -25.80 -3.55 -5.09
CA MET A 265 -26.40 -4.71 -4.50
C MET A 265 -27.91 -4.55 -4.60
N ASP A 266 -28.50 -5.16 -5.59
CA ASP A 266 -29.94 -5.41 -5.71
C ASP A 266 -30.44 -6.19 -4.47
N GLY A 267 -30.47 -5.57 -3.30
CA GLY A 267 -31.18 -5.99 -2.10
C GLY A 267 -30.95 -7.41 -1.58
N ARG A 268 -29.93 -8.14 -2.05
CA ARG A 268 -29.68 -9.53 -1.66
C ARG A 268 -28.39 -9.65 -0.86
N PHE A 269 -28.51 -9.52 0.46
CA PHE A 269 -27.75 -10.23 1.49
C PHE A 269 -26.22 -10.13 1.47
N VAL A 270 -25.67 -9.00 1.89
CA VAL A 270 -24.52 -9.07 2.78
C VAL A 270 -25.07 -9.07 4.21
N SER A 271 -24.83 -10.13 4.97
CA SER A 271 -25.11 -10.15 6.39
C SER A 271 -24.10 -9.26 7.12
N TRP A 272 -24.45 -7.98 7.30
CA TRP A 272 -23.64 -7.07 8.08
C TRP A 272 -23.74 -7.42 9.57
N ARG A 273 -22.76 -8.13 10.09
CA ARG A 273 -22.76 -8.60 11.49
C ARG A 273 -22.97 -7.48 12.49
N TYR A 274 -22.41 -6.31 12.22
CA TYR A 274 -22.50 -5.13 13.11
C TYR A 274 -23.45 -4.05 12.56
N GLY A 275 -24.22 -4.39 11.57
CA GLY A 275 -25.15 -3.49 10.88
C GLY A 275 -24.55 -2.87 9.60
N PRO A 276 -25.43 -2.32 8.74
CA PRO A 276 -25.00 -1.78 7.46
C PRO A 276 -24.14 -0.53 7.63
N PRO A 277 -23.03 -0.40 6.86
CA PRO A 277 -22.24 0.82 6.82
C PRO A 277 -23.02 1.95 6.15
N PRO A 278 -22.65 3.23 6.41
CA PRO A 278 -23.29 4.36 5.75
C PRO A 278 -22.99 4.38 4.25
N LYS A 279 -23.99 4.71 3.41
CA LYS A 279 -23.79 4.80 1.94
C LYS A 279 -22.73 5.83 1.52
N SER A 280 -22.47 6.82 2.36
CA SER A 280 -21.47 7.87 2.11
C SER A 280 -20.02 7.40 2.29
N ASN A 281 -19.79 6.26 2.98
CA ASN A 281 -18.46 5.80 3.34
C ASN A 281 -18.38 4.28 3.50
N ALA A 282 -17.47 3.63 2.77
CA ALA A 282 -17.28 2.19 2.75
C ALA A 282 -16.27 1.68 3.79
N ASP A 283 -15.65 2.53 4.62
CA ASP A 283 -14.60 2.12 5.56
C ASP A 283 -15.02 0.90 6.40
N PHE A 284 -16.25 0.91 6.93
CA PHE A 284 -16.78 -0.20 7.72
C PHE A 284 -17.39 -1.36 6.89
N ALA A 285 -17.59 -1.18 5.61
CA ALA A 285 -17.83 -2.31 4.71
C ALA A 285 -16.54 -3.14 4.57
N TRP A 286 -15.42 -2.47 4.37
CA TRP A 286 -14.10 -3.10 4.33
C TRP A 286 -13.74 -3.79 5.64
N VAL A 287 -13.93 -3.13 6.79
CA VAL A 287 -13.68 -3.75 8.11
C VAL A 287 -14.48 -5.04 8.28
N GLN A 288 -15.79 -5.04 7.94
CA GLN A 288 -16.61 -6.23 8.08
C GLN A 288 -16.22 -7.33 7.07
N HIS A 289 -15.79 -6.96 5.86
CA HIS A 289 -15.24 -7.92 4.88
C HIS A 289 -13.95 -8.56 5.40
N VAL A 290 -13.01 -7.76 5.92
CA VAL A 290 -11.75 -8.24 6.51
C VAL A 290 -12.03 -9.27 7.62
N LEU A 291 -12.92 -8.91 8.56
CA LEU A 291 -13.27 -9.80 9.68
C LEU A 291 -14.00 -11.07 9.21
N GLY A 292 -14.90 -10.95 8.23
CA GLY A 292 -15.62 -12.09 7.65
C GLY A 292 -14.70 -13.05 6.89
N SER A 293 -13.57 -12.57 6.39
CA SER A 293 -12.59 -13.38 5.66
C SER A 293 -11.66 -14.18 6.58
N LEU A 294 -11.56 -13.82 7.87
CA LEU A 294 -10.67 -14.48 8.82
C LEU A 294 -11.24 -15.81 9.30
N LYS A 295 -10.41 -16.84 9.34
CA LYS A 295 -10.65 -18.09 10.07
C LYS A 295 -10.93 -17.83 11.56
N PRO A 296 -11.55 -18.77 12.28
CA PRO A 296 -11.47 -18.81 13.74
C PRO A 296 -9.99 -18.78 14.16
N GLY A 297 -9.60 -17.83 15.02
CA GLY A 297 -8.20 -17.65 15.40
C GLY A 297 -7.36 -16.78 14.47
N GLY A 298 -7.89 -16.37 13.32
CA GLY A 298 -7.20 -15.49 12.40
C GLY A 298 -7.03 -14.06 12.91
N ARG A 299 -6.09 -13.34 12.32
CA ARG A 299 -5.73 -11.97 12.67
C ARG A 299 -5.63 -11.06 11.42
N ALA A 300 -5.87 -9.77 11.61
CA ALA A 300 -5.81 -8.83 10.48
C ALA A 300 -5.26 -7.47 10.89
N ALA A 301 -4.69 -6.77 9.91
CA ALA A 301 -4.42 -5.36 10.01
C ALA A 301 -5.08 -4.60 8.84
N ALA A 302 -5.80 -3.54 9.17
CA ALA A 302 -6.41 -2.66 8.19
C ALA A 302 -5.99 -1.21 8.40
N LEU A 303 -5.66 -0.53 7.31
CA LEU A 303 -5.37 0.90 7.33
C LEU A 303 -6.66 1.67 7.07
N LEU A 304 -7.01 2.58 7.97
CA LEU A 304 -8.23 3.38 7.89
C LEU A 304 -7.92 4.86 8.10
N ALA A 305 -8.70 5.74 7.50
CA ALA A 305 -8.65 7.16 7.80
C ALA A 305 -9.06 7.42 9.27
N ASN A 306 -8.43 8.38 9.94
CA ASN A 306 -8.73 8.70 11.35
C ASN A 306 -10.22 8.93 11.62
N GLY A 307 -10.95 9.45 10.65
CA GLY A 307 -12.40 9.65 10.78
C GLY A 307 -13.17 8.38 11.15
N ALA A 308 -12.70 7.19 10.73
CA ALA A 308 -13.32 5.93 11.12
C ALA A 308 -13.30 5.72 12.65
N ALA A 309 -12.35 6.30 13.36
CA ALA A 309 -12.21 6.14 14.80
C ALA A 309 -13.31 6.87 15.62
N PHE A 310 -13.87 7.98 15.10
CA PHE A 310 -14.76 8.83 15.90
C PHE A 310 -16.07 9.26 15.24
N ARG A 311 -16.26 9.06 13.91
CA ARG A 311 -17.53 9.44 13.26
C ARG A 311 -18.73 8.76 13.91
N GLY A 312 -19.84 9.52 14.04
CA GLY A 312 -21.08 9.09 14.70
C GLY A 312 -21.98 8.19 13.84
N GLY A 313 -23.21 8.00 14.29
CA GLY A 313 -24.27 7.33 13.52
C GLY A 313 -24.05 5.83 13.33
N ALA A 314 -24.16 5.34 12.09
CA ALA A 314 -23.97 3.93 11.77
C ALA A 314 -22.55 3.44 12.07
N GLU A 315 -21.53 4.27 11.81
CA GLU A 315 -20.13 3.93 12.08
C GLU A 315 -19.87 3.71 13.58
N ARG A 316 -20.41 4.58 14.44
CA ARG A 316 -20.35 4.40 15.89
C ARG A 316 -20.96 3.07 16.34
N ARG A 317 -22.14 2.70 15.80
CA ARG A 317 -22.80 1.42 16.14
C ARG A 317 -21.93 0.22 15.76
N ILE A 318 -21.29 0.29 14.60
CA ILE A 318 -20.40 -0.77 14.14
C ILE A 318 -19.16 -0.85 15.05
N ARG A 319 -18.55 0.30 15.42
CA ARG A 319 -17.43 0.32 16.39
C ARG A 319 -17.82 -0.30 17.73
N ALA A 320 -18.98 0.07 18.26
CA ALA A 320 -19.51 -0.54 19.49
C ALA A 320 -19.64 -2.06 19.37
N GLY A 321 -20.17 -2.54 18.25
CA GLY A 321 -20.25 -3.99 17.99
C GLY A 321 -18.88 -4.67 17.92
N LEU A 322 -17.88 -4.06 17.28
CA LEU A 322 -16.51 -4.57 17.21
C LEU A 322 -15.85 -4.63 18.59
N VAL A 323 -16.07 -3.62 19.43
CA VAL A 323 -15.54 -3.54 20.79
C VAL A 323 -16.22 -4.61 21.67
N HIS A 324 -17.55 -4.73 21.65
CA HIS A 324 -18.28 -5.73 22.44
C HIS A 324 -17.97 -7.17 22.03
N ASP A 325 -17.75 -7.44 20.73
CA ASP A 325 -17.32 -8.75 20.24
C ASP A 325 -15.85 -9.07 20.56
N ASP A 326 -15.14 -8.12 21.18
CA ASP A 326 -13.74 -8.22 21.58
C ASP A 326 -12.77 -8.64 20.45
N VAL A 327 -13.07 -8.22 19.20
CA VAL A 327 -12.24 -8.55 18.03
C VAL A 327 -11.18 -7.50 17.72
N LEU A 328 -11.27 -6.30 18.28
CA LEU A 328 -10.29 -5.23 18.13
C LEU A 328 -9.14 -5.41 19.11
N ALA A 329 -7.93 -5.67 18.61
CA ALA A 329 -6.74 -5.89 19.44
C ALA A 329 -5.98 -4.59 19.69
N ALA A 330 -5.74 -3.77 18.65
CA ALA A 330 -5.05 -2.49 18.81
C ALA A 330 -5.53 -1.44 17.79
N VAL A 331 -5.33 -0.17 18.14
CA VAL A 331 -5.44 0.97 17.23
C VAL A 331 -4.15 1.78 17.33
N ILE A 332 -3.48 2.01 16.20
CA ILE A 332 -2.18 2.65 16.12
C ILE A 332 -2.29 3.88 15.25
N GLN A 333 -2.12 5.07 15.83
CA GLN A 333 -2.03 6.32 15.08
C GLN A 333 -0.73 6.35 14.30
N LEU A 334 -0.81 6.60 13.01
CA LEU A 334 0.38 6.81 12.18
C LEU A 334 0.71 8.31 12.04
N PRO A 335 1.99 8.65 11.81
CA PRO A 335 2.38 10.04 11.55
C PRO A 335 1.76 10.55 10.25
N PRO A 336 1.38 11.84 10.19
CA PRO A 336 0.91 12.45 8.96
C PRO A 336 2.02 12.54 7.91
N GLY A 337 1.66 12.52 6.63
CA GLY A 337 2.60 12.70 5.52
C GLY A 337 3.35 11.44 5.09
N LEU A 338 2.92 10.25 5.51
CA LEU A 338 3.43 8.97 4.98
C LEU A 338 2.95 8.73 3.54
N PHE A 339 1.73 9.14 3.22
CA PHE A 339 1.14 8.96 1.91
C PHE A 339 1.39 10.17 1.01
N PRO A 340 1.94 10.00 -0.22
CA PRO A 340 2.33 11.12 -1.07
C PRO A 340 1.19 12.08 -1.44
N HIS A 341 -0.02 11.56 -1.59
CA HIS A 341 -1.15 12.29 -2.17
C HIS A 341 -2.25 12.65 -1.19
N THR A 342 -2.15 12.23 0.06
CA THR A 342 -3.13 12.59 1.07
C THR A 342 -2.48 13.07 2.34
N ARG A 343 -3.04 14.13 2.90
CA ARG A 343 -2.72 14.60 4.25
C ARG A 343 -3.68 14.03 5.30
N ILE A 344 -4.57 13.13 4.86
CA ILE A 344 -5.52 12.50 5.76
C ILE A 344 -4.73 11.65 6.75
N PRO A 345 -4.81 11.94 8.06
CA PRO A 345 -4.20 11.09 9.06
C PRO A 345 -4.84 9.70 9.02
N ALA A 346 -4.04 8.68 9.21
CA ALA A 346 -4.48 7.29 9.16
C ALA A 346 -4.10 6.52 10.42
N CYS A 347 -4.93 5.56 10.78
CA CYS A 347 -4.69 4.60 11.85
C CYS A 347 -4.61 3.18 11.29
N LEU A 348 -3.72 2.38 11.87
CA LEU A 348 -3.75 0.94 11.71
C LEU A 348 -4.69 0.33 12.76
N TRP A 349 -5.64 -0.46 12.30
CA TRP A 349 -6.53 -1.22 13.16
C TRP A 349 -6.11 -2.69 13.12
N VAL A 350 -5.79 -3.24 14.27
CA VAL A 350 -5.37 -4.64 14.42
C VAL A 350 -6.53 -5.42 15.00
N PHE A 351 -6.88 -6.52 14.33
CA PHE A 351 -7.96 -7.42 14.72
C PHE A 351 -7.44 -8.81 15.05
N SER A 352 -8.09 -9.47 16.01
CA SER A 352 -7.84 -10.87 16.35
C SER A 352 -9.15 -11.56 16.72
N LYS A 353 -9.44 -12.70 16.07
CA LYS A 353 -10.57 -13.56 16.45
C LYS A 353 -10.27 -14.47 17.64
N SER A 354 -9.03 -14.45 18.15
CA SER A 354 -8.61 -15.29 19.29
C SER A 354 -7.59 -14.55 20.16
N LYS A 355 -8.10 -13.62 20.97
CA LYS A 355 -7.27 -12.93 21.95
C LYS A 355 -6.86 -13.87 23.09
N GLN A 356 -5.63 -13.72 23.55
CA GLN A 356 -5.12 -14.41 24.73
C GLN A 356 -5.83 -13.91 26.00
N ALA A 357 -5.82 -14.71 27.07
CA ALA A 357 -6.56 -14.40 28.29
C ALA A 357 -6.24 -13.00 28.89
N HIS A 358 -4.98 -12.58 28.83
CA HIS A 358 -4.52 -11.27 29.35
C HIS A 358 -4.97 -10.08 28.49
N SER A 359 -5.22 -10.27 27.19
CA SER A 359 -5.65 -9.23 26.27
C SER A 359 -7.17 -9.22 26.02
N LYS A 360 -7.92 -10.18 26.58
CA LYS A 360 -9.39 -10.20 26.51
C LYS A 360 -9.98 -8.96 27.17
N HIS A 361 -11.00 -8.39 26.54
CA HIS A 361 -11.71 -7.21 26.98
C HIS A 361 -10.81 -5.96 27.13
N ARG A 362 -9.71 -5.94 26.40
CA ARG A 362 -8.76 -4.81 26.35
C ARG A 362 -8.34 -4.51 24.92
N VAL A 363 -8.03 -3.25 24.67
CA VAL A 363 -7.50 -2.77 23.40
C VAL A 363 -6.22 -1.98 23.68
N LEU A 364 -5.17 -2.23 22.90
CA LEU A 364 -3.95 -1.45 22.95
C LEU A 364 -4.08 -0.22 22.03
N PHE A 365 -3.84 0.96 22.57
CA PHE A 365 -3.70 2.20 21.80
C PHE A 365 -2.23 2.60 21.74
N ILE A 366 -1.73 2.88 20.53
CA ILE A 366 -0.38 3.41 20.30
C ILE A 366 -0.51 4.74 19.55
N ASP A 367 0.09 5.79 20.09
CA ASP A 367 0.16 7.10 19.45
C ASP A 367 1.55 7.31 18.84
N ALA A 368 1.67 6.99 17.56
CA ALA A 368 2.88 7.19 16.79
C ALA A 368 2.81 8.44 15.88
N GLU A 369 1.92 9.41 16.17
CA GLU A 369 1.76 10.62 15.35
C GLU A 369 3.05 11.42 15.20
N ASN A 370 3.87 11.45 16.24
CA ASN A 370 5.08 12.27 16.31
C ASN A 370 6.36 11.55 15.88
N VAL A 371 6.31 10.27 15.47
CA VAL A 371 7.49 9.54 15.00
C VAL A 371 7.72 9.74 13.50
N GLY A 372 8.81 9.19 13.00
CA GLY A 372 9.18 9.21 11.58
C GLY A 372 10.16 10.31 11.22
N ALA A 373 10.98 10.03 10.21
CA ALA A 373 11.94 10.96 9.64
C ALA A 373 11.29 11.80 8.53
N GLN A 374 11.63 13.08 8.49
CA GLN A 374 11.19 13.97 7.42
C GLN A 374 12.05 13.74 6.17
N VAL A 375 11.42 13.36 5.06
CA VAL A 375 12.10 13.12 3.77
C VAL A 375 12.10 14.39 2.92
N SER A 376 11.00 15.15 2.95
CA SER A 376 10.84 16.44 2.27
C SER A 376 9.73 17.26 2.95
N ARG A 377 9.47 18.49 2.48
CA ARG A 377 8.41 19.33 3.05
C ARG A 377 7.05 18.63 3.03
N GLY A 378 6.52 18.31 4.21
CA GLY A 378 5.21 17.65 4.36
C GLY A 378 5.21 16.14 4.08
N ARG A 379 6.39 15.51 3.88
CA ARG A 379 6.52 14.07 3.65
C ARG A 379 7.41 13.43 4.73
N ARG A 380 6.91 12.35 5.31
CA ARG A 380 7.61 11.54 6.31
C ARG A 380 7.75 10.10 5.84
N THR A 381 8.62 9.35 6.50
CA THR A 381 8.78 7.89 6.38
C THR A 381 9.02 7.31 7.76
N LEU A 382 8.55 6.10 8.02
CA LEU A 382 8.90 5.37 9.23
C LEU A 382 10.32 4.78 9.07
N THR A 383 11.19 5.06 10.04
CA THR A 383 12.51 4.43 10.09
C THR A 383 12.38 2.98 10.58
N ASP A 384 13.44 2.18 10.39
CA ASP A 384 13.45 0.79 10.92
C ASP A 384 13.28 0.76 12.44
N GLU A 385 13.78 1.77 13.17
CA GLU A 385 13.59 1.91 14.62
C GLU A 385 12.14 2.24 14.99
N ASN A 386 11.48 3.13 14.21
CA ASN A 386 10.05 3.42 14.43
C ASN A 386 9.18 2.20 14.20
N LEU A 387 9.45 1.46 13.11
CA LEU A 387 8.76 0.23 12.79
C LEU A 387 8.96 -0.80 13.92
N ALA A 388 10.20 -1.04 14.31
CA ALA A 388 10.53 -1.98 15.40
C ALA A 388 9.81 -1.59 16.69
N ARG A 389 9.83 -0.31 17.09
CA ARG A 389 9.15 0.17 18.31
C ARG A 389 7.65 -0.11 18.27
N ILE A 390 6.97 0.16 17.14
CA ILE A 390 5.53 -0.12 16.99
C ILE A 390 5.27 -1.64 17.12
N VAL A 391 6.01 -2.44 16.37
CA VAL A 391 5.83 -3.90 16.32
C VAL A 391 6.16 -4.53 17.67
N ASP A 392 7.27 -4.14 18.31
CA ASP A 392 7.71 -4.71 19.60
C ASP A 392 6.77 -4.30 20.74
N THR A 393 6.20 -3.07 20.71
CA THR A 393 5.17 -2.66 21.67
C THR A 393 3.93 -3.55 21.56
N PHE A 394 3.44 -3.80 20.33
CA PHE A 394 2.29 -4.66 20.10
C PHE A 394 2.59 -6.11 20.47
N ARG A 395 3.74 -6.64 20.04
CA ARG A 395 4.18 -8.01 20.35
C ARG A 395 4.29 -8.24 21.85
N GLY A 396 5.04 -7.39 22.56
CA GLY A 396 5.20 -7.51 24.01
C GLY A 396 3.86 -7.49 24.74
N TRP A 397 2.91 -6.64 24.31
CA TRP A 397 1.56 -6.64 24.86
C TRP A 397 0.79 -7.91 24.52
N SER A 398 0.87 -8.39 23.30
CA SER A 398 0.17 -9.61 22.86
C SER A 398 0.68 -10.89 23.54
N GLU A 399 1.92 -10.88 24.01
CA GLU A 399 2.56 -11.97 24.79
C GLU A 399 2.33 -11.85 26.31
N GLY A 400 1.60 -10.85 26.77
CA GLY A 400 1.21 -10.68 28.18
C GLY A 400 1.99 -9.62 28.94
N GLY A 401 2.81 -8.85 28.27
CA GLY A 401 3.47 -7.69 28.86
C GLY A 401 2.50 -6.53 29.14
N GLU A 402 2.87 -5.67 30.07
CA GLU A 402 2.16 -4.41 30.27
C GLU A 402 2.55 -3.41 29.17
N ALA A 403 1.56 -2.70 28.61
CA ALA A 403 1.78 -1.61 27.67
C ALA A 403 1.14 -0.34 28.23
N HIS A 404 1.95 0.43 28.96
CA HIS A 404 1.61 1.75 29.48
C HIS A 404 2.85 2.63 29.47
N GLU A 405 2.93 3.54 28.50
CA GLU A 405 3.99 4.53 28.37
C GLU A 405 3.35 5.87 27.99
N SER A 406 3.56 6.88 28.83
CA SER A 406 3.00 8.23 28.62
C SER A 406 3.45 8.80 27.28
N GLY A 407 2.51 9.31 26.49
CA GLY A 407 2.76 9.85 25.15
C GLY A 407 3.09 8.80 24.09
N TRP A 408 3.02 7.50 24.41
CA TRP A 408 3.30 6.45 23.45
C TRP A 408 2.21 5.39 23.37
N CYS A 409 1.89 4.71 24.47
CA CYS A 409 0.88 3.64 24.41
C CYS A 409 0.12 3.46 25.73
N ARG A 410 -1.10 2.93 25.63
CA ARG A 410 -1.91 2.54 26.76
C ARG A 410 -2.82 1.36 26.42
N THR A 411 -2.91 0.42 27.35
CA THR A 411 -3.94 -0.62 27.37
C THR A 411 -5.21 -0.08 28.00
N VAL A 412 -6.35 -0.18 27.32
CA VAL A 412 -7.65 0.37 27.73
C VAL A 412 -8.68 -0.75 27.77
N THR A 413 -9.53 -0.76 28.80
CA THR A 413 -10.62 -1.72 28.93
C THR A 413 -11.81 -1.35 28.05
N LEU A 414 -12.69 -2.31 27.74
CA LEU A 414 -13.90 -2.05 26.97
C LEU A 414 -14.83 -1.05 27.67
N ASP A 415 -14.92 -1.08 29.00
CA ASP A 415 -15.74 -0.14 29.77
C ASP A 415 -15.23 1.31 29.64
N GLU A 416 -13.89 1.50 29.65
CA GLU A 416 -13.30 2.82 29.41
C GLU A 416 -13.56 3.31 27.99
N ILE A 417 -13.55 2.43 26.98
CA ILE A 417 -13.87 2.77 25.58
C ILE A 417 -15.35 3.15 25.44
N GLU A 418 -16.24 2.42 26.11
CA GLU A 418 -17.67 2.72 26.15
C GLU A 418 -17.93 4.09 26.82
N ALA A 419 -17.22 4.41 27.90
CA ALA A 419 -17.35 5.67 28.63
C ALA A 419 -17.02 6.91 27.75
N VAL A 420 -16.23 6.75 26.69
CA VAL A 420 -15.92 7.80 25.71
C VAL A 420 -16.69 7.63 24.40
N ASP A 421 -17.84 6.99 24.44
CA ASP A 421 -18.76 6.79 23.30
C ASP A 421 -18.13 6.05 22.13
N PHE A 422 -17.28 5.06 22.40
CA PHE A 422 -16.56 4.24 21.42
C PHE A 422 -15.68 5.07 20.46
N ASP A 423 -15.17 6.21 20.94
CA ASP A 423 -14.10 6.92 20.24
C ASP A 423 -12.81 6.07 20.36
N LEU A 424 -12.26 5.69 19.21
CA LEU A 424 -11.07 4.82 19.12
C LEU A 424 -9.83 5.59 18.65
N LEU A 425 -9.85 6.92 18.70
CA LEU A 425 -8.67 7.73 18.34
C LEU A 425 -7.60 7.59 19.44
N PRO A 426 -6.36 7.13 19.14
CA PRO A 426 -5.32 6.93 20.13
C PRO A 426 -5.05 8.14 21.03
N ALA A 427 -5.06 9.35 20.48
CA ALA A 427 -4.90 10.59 21.26
C ALA A 427 -5.94 10.82 22.37
N ARG A 428 -7.08 10.11 22.35
CA ARG A 428 -8.10 10.14 23.42
C ARG A 428 -7.74 9.23 24.59
N HIS A 429 -6.93 8.23 24.34
CA HIS A 429 -6.63 7.15 25.30
C HIS A 429 -5.21 7.22 25.85
N VAL A 430 -4.27 7.67 25.03
CA VAL A 430 -2.86 7.84 25.42
C VAL A 430 -2.71 9.23 26.01
N ALA A 431 -2.38 9.30 27.30
CA ALA A 431 -2.15 10.59 27.96
C ALA A 431 -0.93 11.28 27.29
N PRO A 432 -1.03 12.57 26.94
CA PRO A 432 0.12 13.32 26.48
C PRO A 432 1.22 13.29 27.55
N VAL A 433 2.48 13.40 27.11
CA VAL A 433 3.57 13.69 28.06
C VAL A 433 3.28 15.07 28.64
N VAL A 434 2.73 15.11 29.82
CA VAL A 434 2.56 16.36 30.56
C VAL A 434 3.95 16.71 31.09
N ALA A 435 4.67 17.58 30.37
CA ALA A 435 5.66 18.40 31.02
C ALA A 435 4.90 19.18 32.10
N GLU A 436 5.36 19.14 33.35
CA GLU A 436 4.72 19.96 34.42
C GLU A 436 4.52 21.36 33.87
N PRO A 437 3.29 21.86 33.80
CA PRO A 437 3.05 23.17 33.21
C PRO A 437 3.77 24.20 34.08
N ASP A 438 4.79 24.84 33.52
CA ASP A 438 5.24 26.12 34.06
C ASP A 438 4.04 27.08 33.93
N PRO A 439 3.45 27.55 35.03
CA PRO A 439 2.23 28.38 34.99
C PRO A 439 2.32 29.64 34.12
N GLY A 440 3.54 30.00 33.68
CA GLY A 440 3.78 31.11 32.78
C GLY A 440 4.01 30.74 31.32
N ASP A 441 4.12 29.44 30.98
CA ASP A 441 4.50 28.99 29.66
C ASP A 441 3.34 29.06 28.65
N ASP A 442 2.13 28.73 29.09
CA ASP A 442 0.92 28.81 28.26
C ASP A 442 0.59 30.28 27.92
N GLU A 443 0.68 31.21 28.87
CA GLU A 443 0.45 32.62 28.58
C GLU A 443 1.53 33.23 27.69
N ARG A 444 2.78 32.80 27.84
CA ARG A 444 3.88 33.19 26.95
C ARG A 444 3.64 32.66 25.54
N ARG A 445 3.27 31.39 25.44
CA ARG A 445 3.01 30.74 24.15
C ARG A 445 1.81 31.33 23.42
N VAL A 446 0.74 31.61 24.11
CA VAL A 446 -0.42 32.33 23.56
C VAL A 446 -0.02 33.72 23.05
N ARG A 447 0.81 34.44 23.76
CA ARG A 447 1.31 35.76 23.30
C ARG A 447 2.17 35.62 22.03
N GLU A 448 3.13 34.71 22.03
CA GLU A 448 3.98 34.45 20.85
C GLU A 448 3.14 34.08 19.60
N LEU A 449 2.21 33.15 19.76
CA LEU A 449 1.33 32.73 18.65
C LEU A 449 0.39 33.86 18.21
N THR A 450 -0.02 34.72 19.11
CA THR A 450 -0.84 35.90 18.81
C THR A 450 -0.04 36.92 18.01
N GLU A 451 1.21 37.18 18.38
CA GLU A 451 2.12 38.10 17.66
C GLU A 451 2.44 37.54 16.26
N GLU A 452 2.72 36.23 16.14
CA GLU A 452 2.95 35.54 14.85
C GLU A 452 1.72 35.67 13.96
N LEU A 453 0.52 35.45 14.48
CA LEU A 453 -0.74 35.59 13.75
C LEU A 453 -0.96 37.02 13.25
N TYR A 454 -0.71 38.01 14.06
CA TYR A 454 -0.76 39.41 13.63
C TYR A 454 0.28 39.74 12.54
N GLY A 455 1.48 39.19 12.66
CA GLY A 455 2.50 39.26 11.59
C GLY A 455 2.00 38.71 10.26
N HIS A 456 1.35 37.56 10.27
CA HIS A 456 0.75 36.98 9.07
C HIS A 456 -0.41 37.82 8.51
N PHE A 457 -1.23 38.44 9.35
CA PHE A 457 -2.27 39.35 8.84
C PHE A 457 -1.70 40.60 8.17
N VAL A 458 -0.63 41.17 8.71
CA VAL A 458 0.05 42.32 8.08
C VAL A 458 0.64 41.95 6.76
N GLU A 459 1.30 40.78 6.65
CA GLU A 459 1.88 40.28 5.39
C GLU A 459 0.80 39.92 4.36
N ALA A 460 -0.28 39.30 4.77
CA ALA A 460 -1.42 39.02 3.88
C ALA A 460 -2.01 40.32 3.31
N ALA A 461 -2.18 41.36 4.13
CA ALA A 461 -2.67 42.64 3.67
C ALA A 461 -1.68 43.39 2.73
N ARG A 462 -0.36 43.15 2.90
CA ARG A 462 0.67 43.67 2.00
C ARG A 462 0.57 42.96 0.65
N LEU A 463 0.55 41.64 0.65
CA LEU A 463 0.46 40.82 -0.57
C LEU A 463 -0.85 41.08 -1.35
N GLU A 464 -1.96 41.27 -0.63
CA GLU A 464 -3.23 41.65 -1.27
C GLU A 464 -3.15 42.98 -2.01
N ARG A 465 -2.48 43.99 -1.41
CA ARG A 465 -2.26 45.29 -2.09
C ARG A 465 -1.39 45.17 -3.33
N GLU A 466 -0.26 44.45 -3.22
CA GLU A 466 0.62 44.19 -4.36
C GLU A 466 -0.10 43.48 -5.51
N LEU A 467 -0.93 42.48 -5.19
CA LEU A 467 -1.76 41.77 -6.16
C LEU A 467 -2.78 42.70 -6.86
N ARG A 468 -3.44 43.59 -6.10
CA ARG A 468 -4.39 44.57 -6.65
C ARG A 468 -3.69 45.57 -7.54
N ASP A 469 -2.48 46.00 -7.17
CA ASP A 469 -1.68 46.94 -7.99
C ASP A 469 -1.24 46.30 -9.32
N VAL A 470 -0.82 45.03 -9.28
CA VAL A 470 -0.45 44.29 -10.52
C VAL A 470 -1.66 44.00 -11.40
N LEU A 471 -2.81 43.63 -10.85
CA LEU A 471 -4.03 43.35 -11.58
C LEU A 471 -4.70 44.62 -12.10
N GLY A 472 -4.51 45.78 -11.41
CA GLY A 472 -4.99 47.07 -11.86
C GLY A 472 -4.13 47.73 -12.95
N ALA A 473 -2.94 47.18 -13.21
CA ALA A 473 -2.02 47.62 -14.29
C ALA A 473 -2.14 46.76 -15.57
N LEU A 474 -2.96 45.71 -15.57
CA LEU A 474 -3.36 44.89 -16.73
C LEU A 474 -4.67 45.39 -17.32
#